data_322c63d7340da92831fdd526df275bb3
#
_entry.id   322c63d7340da92831fdd526df275bb3
#
_cell.length_a   1.000
_cell.length_b   1.000
_cell.length_c   1.000
_cell.angle_alpha   90.00
_cell.angle_beta   90.00
_cell.angle_gamma   90.00
#
_symmetry.space_group_name_H-M   'P 1'
#
loop_
_entity.id
_entity.type
_entity.pdbx_description
1 polymer ?
#
loop_
_entity_poly.entity_id
_entity_poly.type
_entity_poly.pdbx_seq_one_letter_code
_entity_poly.pdbx_strand_id
1 'polypeptide(L)'
;QFIKNYVQSHTFIESLVLGISGGQDSTLTGKLAQLAVEELRKEGRECQFIAVKLPYGKQKDADEVEDALHFIQPDEVITVNIKPAVDQSVASLKEAGIELTDFQRGNEKARERMKVQFSIASNRSGIVIGTDHSAENITGFYTKYGDGAADIAPIFGLDKRQGRQLLEYLEAPTHLYEKVPTADLEDDKPQLPDEEALGVTYNQIDDYLEGKEVPSDAKTTIENH
;
A
#
# COMPACT_ATOMS: atom_id res chain seq x y z
N GLN A 1 -3.05 17.86 4.55
CA GLN A 1 -4.32 18.61 4.73
C GLN A 1 -5.56 17.76 4.32
N PHE A 2 -5.51 16.95 3.24
CA PHE A 2 -6.65 16.13 2.79
C PHE A 2 -7.14 15.18 3.91
N ILE A 3 -6.24 14.35 4.48
CA ILE A 3 -6.57 13.41 5.57
C ILE A 3 -7.20 14.14 6.74
N LYS A 4 -6.61 15.24 7.16
CA LYS A 4 -7.08 16.05 8.28
C LYS A 4 -8.49 16.57 8.06
N ASN A 5 -8.75 17.18 6.90
CA ASN A 5 -10.08 17.69 6.55
C ASN A 5 -11.12 16.57 6.52
N TYR A 6 -10.75 15.39 6.00
CA TYR A 6 -11.65 14.25 5.95
C TYR A 6 -12.05 13.78 7.36
N VAL A 7 -11.08 13.60 8.25
CA VAL A 7 -11.34 13.20 9.64
C VAL A 7 -12.16 14.25 10.40
N GLN A 8 -11.88 15.55 10.20
CA GLN A 8 -12.67 16.62 10.81
C GLN A 8 -14.12 16.64 10.34
N SER A 9 -14.37 16.29 9.08
CA SER A 9 -15.74 16.24 8.52
C SER A 9 -16.53 15.02 8.96
N HIS A 10 -15.87 14.00 9.51
CA HIS A 10 -16.49 12.72 9.89
C HIS A 10 -16.19 12.40 11.36
N THR A 11 -17.07 12.87 12.24
CA THR A 11 -16.85 12.82 13.70
C THR A 11 -16.76 11.42 14.29
N PHE A 12 -17.22 10.39 13.59
CA PHE A 12 -17.15 8.98 14.01
C PHE A 12 -15.74 8.37 13.82
N ILE A 13 -14.83 9.01 13.05
CA ILE A 13 -13.51 8.46 12.80
C ILE A 13 -12.61 8.75 14.00
N GLU A 14 -12.17 7.70 14.67
CA GLU A 14 -11.26 7.74 15.82
C GLU A 14 -9.89 7.16 15.49
N SER A 15 -9.78 6.41 14.38
CA SER A 15 -8.52 5.84 13.95
C SER A 15 -8.34 5.80 12.43
N LEU A 16 -7.08 5.85 11.99
CA LEU A 16 -6.64 5.62 10.62
C LEU A 16 -5.84 4.31 10.61
N VAL A 17 -6.16 3.39 9.72
CA VAL A 17 -5.54 2.06 9.65
C VAL A 17 -4.84 1.88 8.30
N LEU A 18 -3.58 1.42 8.33
CA LEU A 18 -2.79 1.19 7.13
C LEU A 18 -1.87 -0.01 7.28
N GLY A 19 -1.85 -0.88 6.28
CA GLY A 19 -0.85 -1.93 6.13
C GLY A 19 0.50 -1.37 5.72
N ILE A 20 1.57 -1.68 6.49
CA ILE A 20 2.93 -1.22 6.18
C ILE A 20 3.72 -2.38 5.57
N SER A 21 4.09 -2.22 4.30
CA SER A 21 4.89 -3.19 3.55
C SER A 21 6.41 -2.92 3.59
N GLY A 22 6.82 -1.74 4.05
CA GLY A 22 8.21 -1.27 3.96
C GLY A 22 8.57 -0.65 2.61
N GLY A 23 7.63 -0.62 1.64
CA GLY A 23 7.81 0.06 0.37
C GLY A 23 7.54 1.57 0.44
N GLN A 24 7.92 2.28 -0.63
CA GLN A 24 7.80 3.74 -0.75
C GLN A 24 6.41 4.26 -0.38
N ASP A 25 5.36 3.67 -0.96
CA ASP A 25 4.00 4.22 -0.90
C ASP A 25 3.37 4.04 0.47
N SER A 26 3.52 2.86 1.09
CA SER A 26 3.05 2.62 2.45
C SER A 26 3.82 3.45 3.49
N THR A 27 5.11 3.67 3.26
CA THR A 27 5.95 4.51 4.13
C THR A 27 5.51 5.97 4.05
N LEU A 28 5.32 6.50 2.83
CA LEU A 28 4.85 7.87 2.62
C LEU A 28 3.44 8.07 3.22
N THR A 29 2.51 7.22 2.86
CA THR A 29 1.11 7.32 3.32
C THR A 29 1.03 7.21 4.83
N GLY A 30 1.78 6.29 5.44
CA GLY A 30 1.84 6.14 6.90
C GLY A 30 2.41 7.39 7.58
N LYS A 31 3.47 7.99 7.03
CA LYS A 31 4.02 9.24 7.58
C LYS A 31 3.04 10.39 7.48
N LEU A 32 2.37 10.54 6.33
CA LEU A 32 1.35 11.58 6.15
C LEU A 32 0.15 11.38 7.08
N ALA A 33 -0.26 10.13 7.34
CA ALA A 33 -1.31 9.81 8.29
C ALA A 33 -0.93 10.18 9.72
N GLN A 34 0.27 9.81 10.16
CA GLN A 34 0.77 10.15 11.49
C GLN A 34 0.85 11.66 11.70
N LEU A 35 1.42 12.41 10.74
CA LEU A 35 1.47 13.87 10.80
C LEU A 35 0.07 14.50 10.88
N ALA A 36 -0.90 13.97 10.10
CA ALA A 36 -2.27 14.47 10.14
C ALA A 36 -2.94 14.23 11.49
N VAL A 37 -2.72 13.08 12.11
CA VAL A 37 -3.23 12.74 13.44
C VAL A 37 -2.61 13.63 14.52
N GLU A 38 -1.31 13.89 14.45
CA GLU A 38 -0.64 14.81 15.40
C GLU A 38 -1.17 16.25 15.30
N GLU A 39 -1.46 16.72 14.09
CA GLU A 39 -2.08 18.04 13.89
C GLU A 39 -3.51 18.08 14.43
N LEU A 40 -4.32 17.03 14.16
CA LEU A 40 -5.68 16.92 14.69
C LEU A 40 -5.69 16.99 16.21
N ARG A 41 -4.79 16.28 16.88
CA ARG A 41 -4.67 16.32 18.35
C ARG A 41 -4.31 17.70 18.88
N LYS A 42 -3.41 18.44 18.21
CA LYS A 42 -3.09 19.85 18.57
C LYS A 42 -4.32 20.76 18.47
N GLU A 43 -5.27 20.42 17.62
CA GLU A 43 -6.53 21.14 17.44
C GLU A 43 -7.66 20.59 18.35
N GLY A 44 -7.35 19.67 19.26
CA GLY A 44 -8.30 19.11 20.23
C GLY A 44 -9.18 17.98 19.67
N ARG A 45 -8.84 17.43 18.49
CA ARG A 45 -9.54 16.28 17.89
C ARG A 45 -8.74 15.00 18.14
N GLU A 46 -9.27 14.15 19.01
CA GLU A 46 -8.68 12.83 19.26
C GLU A 46 -8.79 11.93 18.03
N CYS A 47 -7.67 11.41 17.60
CA CYS A 47 -7.53 10.43 16.54
C CYS A 47 -6.19 9.72 16.69
N GLN A 48 -6.08 8.48 16.25
CA GLN A 48 -4.83 7.71 16.28
C GLN A 48 -4.50 7.11 14.91
N PHE A 49 -3.22 6.85 14.67
CA PHE A 49 -2.77 6.10 13.51
C PHE A 49 -2.30 4.70 13.93
N ILE A 50 -2.87 3.68 13.31
CA ILE A 50 -2.58 2.26 13.55
C ILE A 50 -1.89 1.70 12.32
N ALA A 51 -0.61 1.36 12.45
CA ALA A 51 0.15 0.64 11.44
C ALA A 51 -0.04 -0.87 11.60
N VAL A 52 -0.30 -1.58 10.50
CA VAL A 52 -0.56 -3.01 10.53
C VAL A 52 0.54 -3.76 9.76
N LYS A 53 1.22 -4.68 10.43
CA LYS A 53 2.14 -5.65 9.79
C LYS A 53 1.34 -6.90 9.42
N LEU A 54 1.42 -7.32 8.15
CA LEU A 54 0.61 -8.40 7.59
C LEU A 54 1.50 -9.47 6.90
N PRO A 55 2.41 -10.13 7.66
CA PRO A 55 3.30 -11.12 7.10
C PRO A 55 2.55 -12.37 6.62
N TYR A 56 2.98 -12.93 5.49
CA TYR A 56 2.63 -14.28 5.07
C TYR A 56 3.72 -15.26 5.54
N GLY A 57 3.65 -15.68 6.80
CA GLY A 57 4.68 -16.48 7.44
C GLY A 57 5.94 -15.66 7.76
N LYS A 58 7.12 -16.18 7.41
CA LYS A 58 8.38 -15.45 7.56
C LYS A 58 8.57 -14.48 6.40
N GLN A 59 8.63 -13.19 6.68
CA GLN A 59 8.91 -12.16 5.69
C GLN A 59 10.43 -11.97 5.50
N LYS A 60 10.86 -11.79 4.23
CA LYS A 60 12.27 -11.52 3.90
C LYS A 60 12.64 -10.05 4.15
N ASP A 61 11.66 -9.16 4.00
CA ASP A 61 11.75 -7.70 4.12
C ASP A 61 11.31 -7.17 5.51
N ALA A 62 11.40 -8.02 6.54
CA ALA A 62 10.99 -7.65 7.90
C ALA A 62 11.77 -6.42 8.43
N ASP A 63 13.06 -6.31 8.13
CA ASP A 63 13.91 -5.20 8.57
C ASP A 63 13.47 -3.88 7.93
N GLU A 64 13.06 -3.89 6.66
CA GLU A 64 12.54 -2.72 5.95
C GLU A 64 11.21 -2.22 6.51
N VAL A 65 10.34 -3.16 6.93
CA VAL A 65 9.10 -2.82 7.63
C VAL A 65 9.39 -2.15 8.97
N GLU A 66 10.36 -2.64 9.73
CA GLU A 66 10.76 -2.04 11.01
C GLU A 66 11.37 -0.64 10.79
N ASP A 67 12.21 -0.45 9.76
CA ASP A 67 12.78 0.85 9.43
C ASP A 67 11.69 1.86 9.01
N ALA A 68 10.71 1.42 8.22
CA ALA A 68 9.56 2.24 7.86
C ALA A 68 8.74 2.64 9.11
N LEU A 69 8.47 1.71 10.01
CA LEU A 69 7.76 1.98 11.27
C LEU A 69 8.54 2.94 12.17
N HIS A 70 9.87 2.78 12.23
CA HIS A 70 10.72 3.69 12.97
C HIS A 70 10.69 5.12 12.42
N PHE A 71 10.65 5.28 11.10
CA PHE A 71 10.49 6.59 10.46
C PHE A 71 9.08 7.17 10.65
N ILE A 72 8.04 6.36 10.50
CA ILE A 72 6.63 6.78 10.61
C ILE A 72 6.29 7.19 12.04
N GLN A 73 6.71 6.38 13.04
CA GLN A 73 6.36 6.49 14.45
C GLN A 73 4.84 6.44 14.71
N PRO A 74 4.15 5.36 14.30
CA PRO A 74 2.71 5.22 14.51
C PRO A 74 2.35 5.14 15.99
N ASP A 75 1.11 5.49 16.34
CA ASP A 75 0.62 5.40 17.73
C ASP A 75 0.46 3.95 18.19
N GLU A 76 0.05 3.05 17.30
CA GLU A 76 -0.09 1.62 17.59
C GLU A 76 0.44 0.80 16.41
N VAL A 77 1.06 -0.35 16.72
CA VAL A 77 1.48 -1.33 15.71
C VAL A 77 0.80 -2.65 16.02
N ILE A 78 0.03 -3.17 15.06
CA ILE A 78 -0.63 -4.47 15.15
C ILE A 78 0.00 -5.43 14.15
N THR A 79 0.31 -6.65 14.58
CA THR A 79 0.84 -7.70 13.69
C THR A 79 -0.16 -8.83 13.56
N VAL A 80 -0.55 -9.15 12.32
CA VAL A 80 -1.42 -10.28 12.01
C VAL A 80 -0.78 -11.15 10.93
N ASN A 81 -0.40 -12.38 11.28
CA ASN A 81 0.08 -13.35 10.30
C ASN A 81 -1.09 -13.85 9.45
N ILE A 82 -1.09 -13.49 8.17
CA ILE A 82 -2.19 -13.87 7.25
C ILE A 82 -2.08 -15.29 6.70
N LYS A 83 -0.92 -15.95 6.87
CA LYS A 83 -0.67 -17.26 6.25
C LYS A 83 -1.72 -18.32 6.59
N PRO A 84 -2.13 -18.54 7.84
CA PRO A 84 -3.11 -19.57 8.15
C PRO A 84 -4.45 -19.38 7.45
N ALA A 85 -4.91 -18.14 7.32
CA ALA A 85 -6.19 -17.82 6.67
C ALA A 85 -6.11 -17.99 5.16
N VAL A 86 -5.03 -17.53 4.53
CA VAL A 86 -4.81 -17.72 3.08
C VAL A 86 -4.67 -19.20 2.74
N ASP A 87 -3.87 -19.96 3.50
CA ASP A 87 -3.65 -21.39 3.25
C ASP A 87 -4.97 -22.16 3.36
N GLN A 88 -5.83 -21.81 4.33
CA GLN A 88 -7.14 -22.44 4.50
C GLN A 88 -8.10 -22.08 3.34
N SER A 89 -8.08 -20.81 2.87
CA SER A 89 -8.87 -20.40 1.70
C SER A 89 -8.47 -21.21 0.46
N VAL A 90 -7.17 -21.31 0.19
CA VAL A 90 -6.62 -22.10 -0.94
C VAL A 90 -7.00 -23.58 -0.82
N ALA A 91 -6.89 -24.16 0.38
CA ALA A 91 -7.27 -25.56 0.61
C ALA A 91 -8.76 -25.80 0.34
N SER A 92 -9.63 -24.92 0.81
CA SER A 92 -11.09 -25.04 0.60
C SER A 92 -11.47 -24.93 -0.89
N LEU A 93 -10.81 -24.07 -1.65
CA LEU A 93 -11.00 -23.95 -3.09
C LEU A 93 -10.53 -25.24 -3.82
N LYS A 94 -9.40 -25.82 -3.41
CA LYS A 94 -8.89 -27.06 -3.95
C LYS A 94 -9.84 -28.24 -3.67
N GLU A 95 -10.40 -28.33 -2.47
CA GLU A 95 -11.43 -29.33 -2.13
C GLU A 95 -12.69 -29.21 -3.01
N ALA A 96 -13.01 -27.98 -3.44
CA ALA A 96 -14.08 -27.71 -4.40
C ALA A 96 -13.69 -27.92 -5.87
N GLY A 97 -12.49 -28.42 -6.14
CA GLY A 97 -11.99 -28.70 -7.49
C GLY A 97 -11.41 -27.47 -8.21
N ILE A 98 -11.11 -26.38 -7.48
CA ILE A 98 -10.53 -25.14 -8.02
C ILE A 98 -9.07 -25.06 -7.62
N GLU A 99 -8.16 -25.25 -8.57
CA GLU A 99 -6.72 -25.09 -8.36
C GLU A 99 -6.29 -23.68 -8.77
N LEU A 100 -5.77 -22.91 -7.82
CA LEU A 100 -5.28 -21.56 -8.08
C LEU A 100 -3.85 -21.59 -8.62
N THR A 101 -3.57 -20.77 -9.63
CA THR A 101 -2.21 -20.46 -10.07
C THR A 101 -1.48 -19.65 -8.98
N ASP A 102 -0.16 -19.52 -9.09
CA ASP A 102 0.63 -18.73 -8.15
C ASP A 102 0.18 -17.26 -8.12
N PHE A 103 -0.04 -16.65 -9.28
CA PHE A 103 -0.62 -15.31 -9.40
C PHE A 103 -1.98 -15.17 -8.69
N GLN A 104 -2.87 -16.14 -8.84
CA GLN A 104 -4.17 -16.13 -8.16
C GLN A 104 -4.04 -16.29 -6.64
N ARG A 105 -3.06 -17.07 -6.17
CA ARG A 105 -2.72 -17.18 -4.74
C ARG A 105 -2.15 -15.85 -4.21
N GLY A 106 -1.37 -15.14 -5.01
CA GLY A 106 -0.94 -13.77 -4.70
C GLY A 106 -2.12 -12.84 -4.44
N ASN A 107 -3.14 -12.90 -5.30
CA ASN A 107 -4.38 -12.13 -5.11
C ASN A 107 -5.13 -12.51 -3.82
N GLU A 108 -5.13 -13.80 -3.41
CA GLU A 108 -5.69 -14.22 -2.12
C GLU A 108 -4.92 -13.60 -0.93
N LYS A 109 -3.59 -13.53 -1.02
CA LYS A 109 -2.76 -12.85 0.00
C LYS A 109 -3.12 -11.36 0.12
N ALA A 110 -3.26 -10.65 -1.02
CA ALA A 110 -3.64 -9.23 -1.04
C ALA A 110 -5.04 -9.01 -0.44
N ARG A 111 -6.03 -9.85 -0.79
CA ARG A 111 -7.39 -9.77 -0.24
C ARG A 111 -7.45 -10.08 1.24
N GLU A 112 -6.66 -11.02 1.73
CA GLU A 112 -6.59 -11.30 3.17
C GLU A 112 -6.01 -10.12 3.94
N ARG A 113 -4.97 -9.47 3.40
CA ARG A 113 -4.42 -8.23 3.97
C ARG A 113 -5.47 -7.14 4.05
N MET A 114 -6.21 -6.91 2.99
CA MET A 114 -7.33 -5.96 2.96
C MET A 114 -8.37 -6.29 4.05
N LYS A 115 -8.85 -7.52 4.08
CA LYS A 115 -9.86 -7.97 5.04
C LYS A 115 -9.44 -7.69 6.49
N VAL A 116 -8.18 -7.97 6.84
CA VAL A 116 -7.64 -7.73 8.18
C VAL A 116 -7.65 -6.24 8.50
N GLN A 117 -7.23 -5.38 7.58
CA GLN A 117 -7.23 -3.92 7.80
C GLN A 117 -8.64 -3.39 8.06
N PHE A 118 -9.64 -3.78 7.25
CA PHE A 118 -11.02 -3.37 7.46
C PHE A 118 -11.61 -3.93 8.77
N SER A 119 -11.23 -5.14 9.18
CA SER A 119 -11.65 -5.71 10.47
C SER A 119 -11.09 -4.91 11.64
N ILE A 120 -9.81 -4.49 11.57
CA ILE A 120 -9.20 -3.62 12.59
C ILE A 120 -9.86 -2.25 12.59
N ALA A 121 -10.04 -1.63 11.43
CA ALA A 121 -10.67 -0.32 11.29
C ALA A 121 -12.08 -0.33 11.91
N SER A 122 -12.90 -1.32 11.58
CA SER A 122 -14.24 -1.49 12.16
C SER A 122 -14.22 -1.64 13.68
N ASN A 123 -13.25 -2.37 14.24
CA ASN A 123 -13.12 -2.56 15.70
C ASN A 123 -12.65 -1.28 16.42
N ARG A 124 -11.95 -0.40 15.71
CA ARG A 124 -11.30 0.81 16.27
C ARG A 124 -12.01 2.11 15.86
N SER A 125 -13.28 2.07 15.46
CA SER A 125 -14.02 3.24 14.95
C SER A 125 -13.22 4.00 13.90
N GLY A 126 -12.61 3.27 12.97
CA GLY A 126 -11.63 3.79 12.04
C GLY A 126 -11.97 3.60 10.57
N ILE A 127 -11.07 4.07 9.73
CA ILE A 127 -11.10 3.90 8.29
C ILE A 127 -9.76 3.34 7.80
N VAL A 128 -9.79 2.64 6.64
CA VAL A 128 -8.61 2.14 5.95
C VAL A 128 -8.10 3.20 4.99
N ILE A 129 -6.79 3.48 5.06
CA ILE A 129 -6.10 4.36 4.13
C ILE A 129 -5.42 3.51 3.05
N GLY A 130 -5.64 3.86 1.77
CA GLY A 130 -5.00 3.23 0.62
C GLY A 130 -3.69 3.90 0.24
N THR A 131 -2.86 3.14 -0.43
CA THR A 131 -1.54 3.54 -0.94
C THR A 131 -1.51 3.71 -2.44
N ASP A 132 -2.62 3.49 -3.14
CA ASP A 132 -2.71 3.61 -4.58
C ASP A 132 -2.36 5.03 -5.04
N HIS A 133 -1.57 5.11 -6.08
CA HIS A 133 -1.15 6.34 -6.72
C HIS A 133 -1.44 6.31 -8.24
N SER A 134 -1.27 7.44 -8.92
CA SER A 134 -1.70 7.59 -10.31
C SER A 134 -1.04 6.60 -11.28
N ALA A 135 0.23 6.23 -11.06
CA ALA A 135 0.94 5.29 -11.92
C ALA A 135 0.38 3.85 -11.79
N GLU A 136 0.03 3.40 -10.59
CA GLU A 136 -0.64 2.10 -10.39
C GLU A 136 -2.06 2.12 -10.95
N ASN A 137 -2.76 3.23 -10.79
CA ASN A 137 -4.14 3.36 -11.26
C ASN A 137 -4.24 3.30 -12.79
N ILE A 138 -3.38 4.01 -13.53
CA ILE A 138 -3.42 4.01 -15.00
C ILE A 138 -3.03 2.65 -15.60
N THR A 139 -2.17 1.89 -14.93
CA THR A 139 -1.74 0.57 -15.37
C THR A 139 -2.59 -0.58 -14.80
N GLY A 140 -3.53 -0.29 -13.90
CA GLY A 140 -4.30 -1.33 -13.22
C GLY A 140 -3.47 -2.27 -12.35
N PHE A 141 -2.29 -1.83 -11.90
CA PHE A 141 -1.32 -2.65 -11.19
C PHE A 141 -1.66 -2.78 -9.69
N TYR A 142 -2.79 -3.40 -9.42
CA TYR A 142 -3.28 -3.70 -8.07
C TYR A 142 -4.22 -4.90 -8.08
N THR A 143 -4.39 -5.55 -6.95
CA THR A 143 -5.39 -6.61 -6.79
C THR A 143 -6.77 -6.00 -6.52
N LYS A 144 -7.73 -6.28 -7.40
CA LYS A 144 -9.12 -5.86 -7.23
C LYS A 144 -9.68 -6.38 -5.90
N TYR A 145 -10.18 -5.47 -5.07
CA TYR A 145 -10.62 -5.76 -3.70
C TYR A 145 -9.52 -6.37 -2.82
N GLY A 146 -8.28 -6.00 -3.09
CA GLY A 146 -7.10 -6.30 -2.27
C GLY A 146 -6.47 -5.01 -1.78
N ASP A 147 -5.22 -4.77 -2.16
CA ASP A 147 -4.46 -3.54 -1.87
C ASP A 147 -5.14 -2.27 -2.41
N GLY A 148 -5.82 -2.35 -3.57
CA GLY A 148 -6.60 -1.23 -4.13
C GLY A 148 -7.91 -0.89 -3.37
N ALA A 149 -8.25 -1.61 -2.29
CA ALA A 149 -9.45 -1.33 -1.52
C ALA A 149 -9.15 -0.49 -0.28
N ALA A 150 -9.70 0.71 -0.24
CA ALA A 150 -9.53 1.65 0.87
C ALA A 150 -10.75 2.58 0.99
N ASP A 151 -10.91 3.22 2.15
CA ASP A 151 -11.92 4.27 2.34
C ASP A 151 -11.45 5.61 1.77
N ILE A 152 -10.16 5.91 1.86
CA ILE A 152 -9.51 7.08 1.25
C ILE A 152 -8.14 6.70 0.70
N ALA A 153 -7.73 7.35 -0.39
CA ALA A 153 -6.42 7.19 -1.02
C ALA A 153 -5.70 8.57 -1.10
N PRO A 154 -4.96 8.96 -0.05
CA PRO A 154 -4.42 10.32 0.07
C PRO A 154 -3.37 10.68 -0.97
N ILE A 155 -2.67 9.69 -1.53
CA ILE A 155 -1.60 9.88 -2.51
C ILE A 155 -2.05 9.57 -3.95
N PHE A 156 -3.35 9.31 -4.17
CA PHE A 156 -3.91 8.91 -5.46
C PHE A 156 -3.56 9.84 -6.62
N GLY A 157 -3.47 11.14 -6.37
CA GLY A 157 -3.12 12.15 -7.37
C GLY A 157 -1.62 12.34 -7.59
N LEU A 158 -0.76 11.60 -6.90
CA LEU A 158 0.69 11.67 -7.07
C LEU A 158 1.17 10.61 -8.07
N ASP A 159 2.23 10.92 -8.79
CA ASP A 159 3.04 9.91 -9.49
C ASP A 159 4.13 9.33 -8.58
N LYS A 160 4.85 8.32 -9.06
CA LYS A 160 5.88 7.61 -8.27
C LYS A 160 7.04 8.54 -7.88
N ARG A 161 7.45 9.39 -8.79
CA ARG A 161 8.51 10.39 -8.62
C ARG A 161 8.15 11.42 -7.54
N GLN A 162 6.92 11.92 -7.56
CA GLN A 162 6.43 12.87 -6.57
C GLN A 162 6.36 12.23 -5.17
N GLY A 163 5.95 10.96 -5.06
CA GLY A 163 6.00 10.21 -3.81
C GLY A 163 7.41 10.11 -3.24
N ARG A 164 8.40 9.80 -4.09
CA ARG A 164 9.82 9.78 -3.73
C ARG A 164 10.32 11.14 -3.24
N GLN A 165 10.02 12.22 -3.98
CA GLN A 165 10.40 13.58 -3.60
C GLN A 165 9.83 14.00 -2.24
N LEU A 166 8.61 13.57 -1.93
CA LEU A 166 8.00 13.84 -0.62
C LEU A 166 8.72 13.09 0.51
N LEU A 167 9.11 11.84 0.31
CA LEU A 167 9.89 11.09 1.31
C LEU A 167 11.26 11.72 1.53
N GLU A 168 11.94 12.15 0.46
CA GLU A 168 13.19 12.88 0.54
C GLU A 168 13.02 14.20 1.33
N TYR A 169 11.98 14.97 1.04
CA TYR A 169 11.65 16.20 1.77
C TYR A 169 11.36 15.95 3.25
N LEU A 170 10.75 14.82 3.58
CA LEU A 170 10.45 14.39 4.95
C LEU A 170 11.65 13.75 5.66
N GLU A 171 12.83 13.76 5.03
CA GLU A 171 14.07 13.20 5.55
C GLU A 171 13.97 11.68 5.87
N ALA A 172 13.22 10.94 5.06
CA ALA A 172 13.14 9.49 5.18
C ALA A 172 14.50 8.84 4.89
N PRO A 173 14.84 7.71 5.53
CA PRO A 173 16.01 6.92 5.15
C PRO A 173 15.98 6.56 3.66
N THR A 174 17.08 6.81 2.94
CA THR A 174 17.19 6.72 1.47
C THR A 174 16.76 5.34 0.94
N HIS A 175 17.11 4.27 1.63
CA HIS A 175 16.77 2.91 1.21
C HIS A 175 15.26 2.63 1.15
N LEU A 176 14.41 3.38 1.91
CA LEU A 176 12.96 3.22 1.89
C LEU A 176 12.29 3.76 0.61
N TYR A 177 12.97 4.62 -0.16
CA TYR A 177 12.42 5.18 -1.39
C TYR A 177 13.32 4.97 -2.63
N GLU A 178 14.50 4.39 -2.46
CA GLU A 178 15.36 3.97 -3.58
C GLU A 178 15.26 2.48 -3.88
N LYS A 179 14.60 1.71 -3.02
CA LYS A 179 14.33 0.29 -3.28
C LYS A 179 13.56 0.13 -4.59
N VAL A 180 13.98 -0.86 -5.38
CA VAL A 180 13.22 -1.29 -6.56
C VAL A 180 11.84 -1.78 -6.12
N PRO A 181 10.74 -1.19 -6.64
CA PRO A 181 9.40 -1.61 -6.28
C PRO A 181 9.12 -3.06 -6.67
N THR A 182 8.58 -3.83 -5.74
CA THR A 182 8.23 -5.24 -5.95
C THR A 182 6.92 -5.55 -5.24
N ALA A 183 6.00 -6.25 -5.91
CA ALA A 183 4.72 -6.63 -5.31
C ALA A 183 4.83 -7.81 -4.32
N ASP A 184 5.88 -8.62 -4.40
CA ASP A 184 6.18 -9.81 -3.57
C ASP A 184 4.95 -10.67 -3.20
N LEU A 185 4.08 -10.92 -4.18
CA LEU A 185 2.85 -11.71 -4.02
C LEU A 185 3.01 -13.16 -4.49
N GLU A 186 3.81 -13.39 -5.54
CA GLU A 186 4.03 -14.70 -6.15
C GLU A 186 5.16 -15.47 -5.46
N ASP A 187 4.93 -16.76 -5.17
CA ASP A 187 5.94 -17.62 -4.52
C ASP A 187 6.98 -18.13 -5.54
N ASP A 188 6.56 -18.32 -6.81
CA ASP A 188 7.41 -18.82 -7.91
C ASP A 188 8.33 -17.72 -8.47
N LYS A 189 7.97 -16.45 -8.29
CA LYS A 189 8.75 -15.28 -8.71
C LYS A 189 8.88 -14.27 -7.57
N PRO A 190 9.60 -14.63 -6.50
CA PRO A 190 9.72 -13.75 -5.36
C PRO A 190 10.48 -12.47 -5.73
N GLN A 191 9.95 -11.33 -5.30
CA GLN A 191 10.54 -10.00 -5.52
C GLN A 191 10.72 -9.64 -7.02
N LEU A 192 9.79 -10.09 -7.89
CA LEU A 192 9.76 -9.64 -9.28
C LEU A 192 9.59 -8.12 -9.30
N PRO A 193 10.48 -7.36 -9.98
CA PRO A 193 10.31 -5.92 -10.13
C PRO A 193 9.00 -5.56 -10.83
N ASP A 194 8.29 -4.56 -10.32
CA ASP A 194 7.03 -4.10 -10.91
C ASP A 194 7.22 -3.69 -12.38
N GLU A 195 8.32 -2.98 -12.69
CA GLU A 195 8.64 -2.53 -14.04
C GLU A 195 8.86 -3.70 -15.04
N GLU A 196 9.36 -4.85 -14.56
CA GLU A 196 9.47 -6.05 -15.38
C GLU A 196 8.09 -6.67 -15.64
N ALA A 197 7.23 -6.69 -14.65
CA ALA A 197 5.86 -7.18 -14.78
C ALA A 197 5.00 -6.28 -15.68
N LEU A 198 5.20 -4.96 -15.60
CA LEU A 198 4.49 -3.95 -16.39
C LEU A 198 5.03 -3.84 -17.84
N GLY A 199 6.31 -4.17 -18.07
CA GLY A 199 6.97 -3.95 -19.35
C GLY A 199 7.25 -2.48 -19.67
N VAL A 200 7.16 -1.60 -18.67
CA VAL A 200 7.37 -0.15 -18.76
C VAL A 200 7.90 0.36 -17.42
N THR A 201 8.77 1.37 -17.44
CA THR A 201 9.35 1.93 -16.21
C THR A 201 8.41 2.96 -15.56
N TYR A 202 8.48 3.11 -14.24
CA TYR A 202 7.76 4.17 -13.53
C TYR A 202 8.12 5.57 -14.03
N ASN A 203 9.38 5.80 -14.43
CA ASN A 203 9.77 7.08 -15.02
C ASN A 203 9.03 7.37 -16.34
N GLN A 204 8.79 6.37 -17.17
CA GLN A 204 8.01 6.51 -18.40
C GLN A 204 6.52 6.73 -18.11
N ILE A 205 5.97 6.03 -17.11
CA ILE A 205 4.59 6.22 -16.66
C ILE A 205 4.41 7.65 -16.10
N ASP A 206 5.32 8.11 -15.26
CA ASP A 206 5.29 9.45 -14.67
C ASP A 206 5.40 10.53 -15.76
N ASP A 207 6.32 10.38 -16.72
CA ASP A 207 6.46 11.31 -17.85
C ASP A 207 5.19 11.35 -18.72
N TYR A 208 4.54 10.18 -18.94
CA TYR A 208 3.26 10.12 -19.64
C TYR A 208 2.16 10.86 -18.88
N LEU A 209 2.06 10.64 -17.56
CA LEU A 209 1.07 11.30 -16.70
C LEU A 209 1.28 12.81 -16.61
N GLU A 210 2.53 13.28 -16.64
CA GLU A 210 2.88 14.70 -16.66
C GLU A 210 2.71 15.35 -18.05
N GLY A 211 2.31 14.58 -19.08
CA GLY A 211 2.11 15.07 -20.44
C GLY A 211 3.39 15.31 -21.23
N LYS A 212 4.50 14.68 -20.81
CA LYS A 212 5.77 14.71 -21.53
C LYS A 212 5.80 13.67 -22.65
N GLU A 213 6.74 13.83 -23.57
CA GLU A 213 6.97 12.85 -24.64
C GLU A 213 7.59 11.57 -24.04
N VAL A 214 7.03 10.42 -24.39
CA VAL A 214 7.53 9.09 -24.07
C VAL A 214 7.77 8.27 -25.34
N PRO A 215 8.66 7.26 -25.32
CA PRO A 215 8.84 6.36 -26.46
C PRO A 215 7.50 5.72 -26.89
N SER A 216 7.31 5.51 -28.20
CA SER A 216 6.04 5.01 -28.75
C SER A 216 5.64 3.62 -28.23
N ASP A 217 6.63 2.77 -27.97
CA ASP A 217 6.42 1.45 -27.38
C ASP A 217 5.96 1.54 -25.93
N ALA A 218 6.58 2.40 -25.11
CA ALA A 218 6.16 2.67 -23.74
C ALA A 218 4.73 3.24 -23.71
N LYS A 219 4.41 4.21 -24.58
CA LYS A 219 3.07 4.77 -24.70
C LYS A 219 2.04 3.68 -25.02
N THR A 220 2.34 2.83 -26.00
CA THR A 220 1.45 1.74 -26.39
C THR A 220 1.25 0.75 -25.23
N THR A 221 2.30 0.45 -24.48
CA THR A 221 2.21 -0.42 -23.31
C THR A 221 1.30 0.19 -22.24
N ILE A 222 1.50 1.47 -21.89
CA ILE A 222 0.67 2.18 -20.89
C ILE A 222 -0.82 2.22 -21.31
N GLU A 223 -1.11 2.51 -22.59
CA GLU A 223 -2.47 2.62 -23.09
C GLU A 223 -3.20 1.28 -23.25
N ASN A 224 -2.48 0.16 -23.22
CA ASN A 224 -3.03 -1.21 -23.32
C ASN A 224 -3.28 -1.87 -21.94
N HIS A 225 -2.76 -1.32 -20.87
CA HIS A 225 -3.05 -1.75 -19.51
C HIS A 225 -4.43 -1.26 -19.08
#